data_613dd6f9e72202088539e93a1a437bec
#
_entry.id   613dd6f9e72202088539e93a1a437bec
#
_cell.length_a   1.000
_cell.length_b   1.000
_cell.length_c   1.000
_cell.angle_alpha   90.00
_cell.angle_beta   90.00
_cell.angle_gamma   90.00
#
_symmetry.space_group_name_H-M   'P 1'
#
loop_
_entity.id
_entity.type
_entity.pdbx_description
1 polymer ?
#
loop_
_entity_poly.entity_id
_entity_poly.type
_entity_poly.pdbx_seq_one_letter_code
_entity_poly.pdbx_strand_id
1 'polypeptide(L)'
;MNKQLTFIAAGAALLAAGCTTMPSPQELDQQAQNIIKASFRDQGIAKVDRLNQDLGQRACSSETPPGEAVAKEIEAASLATIKWPADGQYLGDWREGEKLAQNGRGMTWTDASPANNGGNCYNCHQISKAEISYGTIGPSLYQYGKLRGVTNPGDPSSAAIVQYTWGKLWNSKAYAACSNMPRFGHAGLLKEQQLRDIMALLLDPKSPVNQ
;
A
#
# COMPACT_ATOMS: atom_id res chain seq x y z
N MET A 1 -26.23 -24.22 66.70
CA MET A 1 -26.55 -24.54 65.31
C MET A 1 -26.75 -23.27 64.48
N ASN A 2 -25.75 -22.42 64.19
CA ASN A 2 -25.97 -21.25 63.31
C ASN A 2 -24.64 -20.64 62.77
N LYS A 3 -23.54 -21.38 62.77
CA LYS A 3 -22.27 -20.89 62.24
C LYS A 3 -21.91 -21.41 60.80
N GLN A 4 -22.65 -22.31 60.26
CA GLN A 4 -22.37 -22.88 58.92
C GLN A 4 -23.12 -22.17 57.79
N LEU A 5 -24.22 -21.45 58.03
CA LEU A 5 -24.96 -20.74 56.99
C LEU A 5 -24.33 -19.41 56.55
N THR A 6 -23.47 -18.81 57.41
CA THR A 6 -22.86 -17.51 57.11
C THR A 6 -21.68 -17.60 56.10
N PHE A 7 -21.03 -18.76 56.01
CA PHE A 7 -19.93 -18.98 55.08
C PHE A 7 -20.37 -19.29 53.63
N ILE A 8 -21.58 -19.83 53.43
CA ILE A 8 -22.11 -20.13 52.13
C ILE A 8 -22.61 -18.85 51.41
N ALA A 9 -23.14 -17.88 52.15
CA ALA A 9 -23.59 -16.60 51.59
C ALA A 9 -22.43 -15.71 51.11
N ALA A 10 -21.28 -15.75 51.77
CA ALA A 10 -20.08 -14.98 51.35
C ALA A 10 -19.39 -15.56 50.11
N GLY A 11 -19.47 -16.89 49.92
CA GLY A 11 -18.89 -17.54 48.71
C GLY A 11 -19.69 -17.30 47.44
N ALA A 12 -21.03 -17.17 47.54
CA ALA A 12 -21.90 -16.91 46.38
C ALA A 12 -21.78 -15.47 45.87
N ALA A 13 -21.46 -14.50 46.74
CA ALA A 13 -21.28 -13.09 46.32
C ALA A 13 -19.97 -12.83 45.54
N LEU A 14 -18.95 -13.67 45.71
CA LEU A 14 -17.66 -13.55 44.99
C LEU A 14 -17.69 -14.13 43.58
N LEU A 15 -18.65 -15.01 43.27
CA LEU A 15 -18.81 -15.59 41.92
C LEU A 15 -19.63 -14.70 40.94
N ALA A 16 -20.34 -13.69 41.46
CA ALA A 16 -21.13 -12.78 40.63
C ALA A 16 -20.32 -11.58 40.05
N ALA A 17 -19.07 -11.36 40.53
CA ALA A 17 -18.23 -10.23 40.12
C ALA A 17 -17.38 -10.53 38.88
N GLY A 18 -17.53 -11.69 38.24
CA GLY A 18 -16.67 -12.14 37.13
C GLY A 18 -17.18 -11.84 35.72
N CYS A 19 -18.37 -11.28 35.55
CA CYS A 19 -18.85 -10.86 34.24
C CYS A 19 -18.38 -9.41 33.94
N THR A 20 -17.12 -9.25 33.55
CA THR A 20 -16.71 -8.02 32.92
C THR A 20 -17.46 -7.91 31.60
N THR A 21 -18.31 -6.92 31.46
CA THR A 21 -18.92 -6.58 30.18
C THR A 21 -17.82 -6.35 29.15
N MET A 22 -17.94 -7.01 27.99
CA MET A 22 -17.00 -6.75 26.87
C MET A 22 -17.00 -5.25 26.56
N PRO A 23 -15.82 -4.63 26.40
CA PRO A 23 -15.76 -3.22 26.02
C PRO A 23 -16.52 -2.96 24.72
N SER A 24 -17.19 -1.82 24.65
CA SER A 24 -17.82 -1.39 23.40
C SER A 24 -16.79 -1.13 22.29
N PRO A 25 -17.18 -1.16 21.02
CA PRO A 25 -16.28 -0.82 19.91
C PRO A 25 -15.59 0.54 20.09
N GLN A 26 -16.30 1.55 20.64
CA GLN A 26 -15.72 2.87 20.93
C GLN A 26 -14.66 2.82 22.03
N GLU A 27 -14.89 2.04 23.08
CA GLU A 27 -13.90 1.87 24.16
C GLU A 27 -12.66 1.13 23.66
N LEU A 28 -12.83 0.12 22.79
CA LEU A 28 -11.71 -0.60 22.16
C LEU A 28 -10.89 0.33 21.26
N ASP A 29 -11.55 1.16 20.45
CA ASP A 29 -10.87 2.16 19.61
C ASP A 29 -10.09 3.17 20.47
N GLN A 30 -10.71 3.69 21.53
CA GLN A 30 -10.04 4.61 22.45
C GLN A 30 -8.82 3.97 23.14
N GLN A 31 -8.92 2.70 23.55
CA GLN A 31 -7.80 1.96 24.13
C GLN A 31 -6.69 1.78 23.08
N ALA A 32 -7.02 1.40 21.86
CA ALA A 32 -6.06 1.28 20.77
C ALA A 32 -5.33 2.60 20.50
N GLN A 33 -6.07 3.72 20.41
CA GLN A 33 -5.48 5.05 20.23
C GLN A 33 -4.55 5.45 21.39
N ASN A 34 -4.91 5.13 22.62
CA ASN A 34 -4.07 5.40 23.79
C ASN A 34 -2.77 4.58 23.76
N ILE A 35 -2.85 3.30 23.38
CA ILE A 35 -1.68 2.43 23.21
C ILE A 35 -0.76 2.97 22.11
N ILE A 36 -1.32 3.35 20.95
CA ILE A 36 -0.56 3.93 19.84
C ILE A 36 0.20 5.18 20.30
N LYS A 37 -0.51 6.14 20.95
CA LYS A 37 0.10 7.38 21.45
C LYS A 37 1.18 7.15 22.52
N ALA A 38 1.02 6.14 23.36
CA ALA A 38 1.97 5.83 24.43
C ALA A 38 3.20 5.05 23.94
N SER A 39 3.05 4.22 22.90
CA SER A 39 4.06 3.25 22.47
C SER A 39 4.88 3.70 21.29
N PHE A 40 4.28 4.44 20.35
CA PHE A 40 4.97 4.87 19.12
C PHE A 40 5.60 6.25 19.30
N ARG A 41 6.78 6.42 18.71
CA ARG A 41 7.55 7.67 18.70
C ARG A 41 8.35 7.77 17.41
N ASP A 42 8.73 8.97 17.04
CA ASP A 42 9.63 9.21 15.92
C ASP A 42 10.96 8.47 16.09
N GLN A 43 11.37 7.74 15.05
CA GLN A 43 12.67 7.08 14.96
C GLN A 43 13.24 7.27 13.55
N GLY A 44 14.37 7.99 13.43
CA GLY A 44 14.97 8.27 12.14
C GLY A 44 13.96 8.88 11.15
N ILE A 45 13.82 8.27 9.98
CA ILE A 45 12.84 8.66 8.95
C ILE A 45 11.43 8.10 9.20
N ALA A 46 11.27 7.18 10.15
CA ALA A 46 9.96 6.68 10.54
C ALA A 46 9.30 7.64 11.54
N LYS A 47 8.37 8.45 11.05
CA LYS A 47 7.63 9.43 11.84
C LYS A 47 6.27 8.90 12.25
N VAL A 48 5.77 9.33 13.41
CA VAL A 48 4.45 8.92 13.92
C VAL A 48 3.29 9.40 13.06
N ASP A 49 3.50 10.41 12.23
CA ASP A 49 2.49 10.89 11.27
C ASP A 49 2.08 9.82 10.25
N ARG A 50 2.94 8.81 10.00
CA ARG A 50 2.60 7.63 9.17
C ARG A 50 1.44 6.81 9.75
N LEU A 51 1.12 6.97 11.02
CA LEU A 51 -0.01 6.31 11.68
C LEU A 51 -1.35 7.03 11.41
N ASN A 52 -1.30 8.26 10.88
CA ASN A 52 -2.49 9.02 10.54
C ASN A 52 -3.07 8.52 9.21
N GLN A 53 -4.25 7.91 9.29
CA GLN A 53 -4.95 7.44 8.10
C GLN A 53 -5.58 8.59 7.33
N ASP A 54 -5.40 8.62 6.01
CA ASP A 54 -6.17 9.47 5.12
C ASP A 54 -7.60 8.95 4.89
N LEU A 55 -8.42 9.69 4.13
CA LEU A 55 -9.80 9.30 3.82
C LEU A 55 -9.88 7.89 3.24
N GLY A 56 -9.04 7.60 2.23
CA GLY A 56 -9.04 6.30 1.57
C GLY A 56 -8.61 5.16 2.48
N GLN A 57 -7.63 5.40 3.37
CA GLN A 57 -7.20 4.40 4.34
C GLN A 57 -8.30 4.10 5.35
N ARG A 58 -8.94 5.15 5.92
CA ARG A 58 -10.06 4.96 6.86
C ARG A 58 -11.23 4.22 6.24
N ALA A 59 -11.67 4.67 5.05
CA ALA A 59 -12.81 4.06 4.37
C ALA A 59 -12.56 2.60 3.99
N CYS A 60 -11.34 2.26 3.56
CA CYS A 60 -10.98 0.91 3.13
C CYS A 60 -10.55 -0.02 4.29
N SER A 61 -10.40 0.49 5.52
CA SER A 61 -10.10 -0.30 6.72
C SER A 61 -11.36 -0.69 7.50
N SER A 62 -12.54 -0.25 7.08
CA SER A 62 -13.80 -0.65 7.70
C SER A 62 -14.18 -2.08 7.28
N GLU A 63 -14.98 -2.77 8.11
CA GLU A 63 -15.50 -4.11 7.81
C GLU A 63 -16.34 -4.13 6.52
N THR A 64 -17.03 -3.02 6.22
CA THR A 64 -17.82 -2.87 5.01
C THR A 64 -17.05 -1.99 4.01
N PRO A 65 -16.83 -2.44 2.78
CA PRO A 65 -16.22 -1.63 1.74
C PRO A 65 -16.98 -0.30 1.53
N PRO A 66 -16.30 0.79 1.16
CA PRO A 66 -16.96 2.06 0.91
C PRO A 66 -17.96 1.94 -0.24
N GLY A 67 -19.13 2.59 -0.09
CA GLY A 67 -20.11 2.69 -1.17
C GLY A 67 -19.53 3.44 -2.39
N GLU A 68 -20.22 3.31 -3.53
CA GLU A 68 -19.75 3.83 -4.83
C GLU A 68 -19.41 5.34 -4.80
N ALA A 69 -20.21 6.14 -4.13
CA ALA A 69 -19.98 7.59 -4.03
C ALA A 69 -18.65 7.91 -3.33
N VAL A 70 -18.38 7.25 -2.18
CA VAL A 70 -17.13 7.43 -1.42
C VAL A 70 -15.95 6.86 -2.21
N ALA A 71 -16.12 5.73 -2.89
CA ALA A 71 -15.07 5.16 -3.74
C ALA A 71 -14.68 6.13 -4.86
N LYS A 72 -15.64 6.74 -5.56
CA LYS A 72 -15.39 7.76 -6.59
C LYS A 72 -14.72 9.03 -6.04
N GLU A 73 -15.08 9.45 -4.84
CA GLU A 73 -14.41 10.59 -4.17
C GLU A 73 -12.93 10.27 -3.91
N ILE A 74 -12.63 9.07 -3.38
CA ILE A 74 -11.27 8.62 -3.13
C ILE A 74 -10.46 8.55 -4.44
N GLU A 75 -11.04 8.01 -5.50
CA GLU A 75 -10.41 7.89 -6.81
C GLU A 75 -10.11 9.27 -7.41
N ALA A 76 -11.07 10.19 -7.39
CA ALA A 76 -10.91 11.55 -7.88
C ALA A 76 -9.85 12.33 -7.08
N ALA A 77 -9.91 12.27 -5.75
CA ALA A 77 -8.90 12.89 -4.89
C ALA A 77 -7.51 12.30 -5.13
N SER A 78 -7.41 10.99 -5.35
CA SER A 78 -6.13 10.31 -5.64
C SER A 78 -5.60 10.68 -7.02
N LEU A 79 -6.46 10.78 -8.03
CA LEU A 79 -6.10 11.21 -9.38
C LEU A 79 -5.52 12.62 -9.40
N ALA A 80 -6.09 13.53 -8.62
CA ALA A 80 -5.60 14.91 -8.49
C ALA A 80 -4.19 15.01 -7.87
N THR A 81 -3.70 13.96 -7.21
CA THR A 81 -2.35 13.93 -6.63
C THR A 81 -1.27 13.49 -7.61
N ILE A 82 -1.64 12.99 -8.78
CA ILE A 82 -0.67 12.46 -9.75
C ILE A 82 0.13 13.62 -10.33
N LYS A 83 1.45 13.54 -10.20
CA LYS A 83 2.38 14.43 -10.89
C LYS A 83 2.84 13.75 -12.18
N TRP A 84 2.51 14.35 -13.28
CA TRP A 84 2.92 13.88 -14.60
C TRP A 84 4.32 14.41 -14.92
N PRO A 85 5.19 13.67 -15.64
CA PRO A 85 6.49 14.15 -16.07
C PRO A 85 6.35 15.45 -16.89
N ALA A 86 6.98 16.52 -16.42
CA ALA A 86 6.86 17.85 -17.07
C ALA A 86 7.50 17.90 -18.47
N ASP A 87 8.48 17.02 -18.70
CA ASP A 87 9.19 16.86 -19.98
C ASP A 87 8.52 15.86 -20.93
N GLY A 88 7.41 15.23 -20.53
CA GLY A 88 6.72 14.19 -21.28
C GLY A 88 7.48 12.87 -21.37
N GLN A 89 8.59 12.71 -20.67
CA GLN A 89 9.40 11.48 -20.70
C GLN A 89 8.97 10.52 -19.58
N TYR A 90 8.36 9.42 -19.97
CA TYR A 90 7.82 8.43 -19.04
C TYR A 90 8.75 7.24 -18.78
N LEU A 91 9.73 6.98 -19.64
CA LEU A 91 10.59 5.81 -19.57
C LEU A 91 12.02 6.18 -19.21
N GLY A 92 12.63 5.38 -18.35
CA GLY A 92 14.04 5.41 -17.97
C GLY A 92 14.79 4.18 -18.49
N ASP A 93 15.58 3.53 -17.64
CA ASP A 93 16.32 2.30 -17.93
C ASP A 93 15.63 1.09 -17.30
N TRP A 94 15.19 0.15 -18.11
CA TRP A 94 14.54 -1.07 -17.63
C TRP A 94 15.46 -1.94 -16.74
N ARG A 95 16.79 -1.84 -16.88
CA ARG A 95 17.75 -2.58 -16.04
C ARG A 95 17.74 -2.07 -14.61
N GLU A 96 17.66 -0.76 -14.45
CA GLU A 96 17.49 -0.15 -13.13
C GLU A 96 16.07 -0.43 -12.60
N GLY A 97 15.06 -0.43 -13.45
CA GLY A 97 13.70 -0.84 -13.13
C GLY A 97 13.61 -2.25 -12.56
N GLU A 98 14.34 -3.22 -13.15
CA GLU A 98 14.39 -4.60 -12.65
C GLU A 98 15.04 -4.67 -11.26
N LYS A 99 16.13 -3.96 -11.02
CA LYS A 99 16.76 -3.90 -9.69
C LYS A 99 15.81 -3.33 -8.64
N LEU A 100 15.05 -2.28 -9.01
CA LEU A 100 14.05 -1.68 -8.14
C LEU A 100 12.88 -2.63 -7.85
N ALA A 101 12.42 -3.37 -8.86
CA ALA A 101 11.33 -4.32 -8.73
C ALA A 101 11.66 -5.47 -7.78
N GLN A 102 12.91 -5.94 -7.79
CA GLN A 102 13.41 -7.01 -6.92
C GLN A 102 13.79 -6.52 -5.52
N ASN A 103 14.09 -5.24 -5.34
CA ASN A 103 14.58 -4.69 -4.09
C ASN A 103 13.43 -4.39 -3.13
N GLY A 104 13.40 -5.05 -1.98
CA GLY A 104 12.44 -4.81 -0.90
C GLY A 104 12.94 -3.90 0.23
N ARG A 105 14.10 -3.26 0.08
CA ARG A 105 14.69 -2.40 1.13
C ARG A 105 14.08 -1.00 1.12
N GLY A 106 14.14 -0.37 2.27
CA GLY A 106 13.84 1.05 2.44
C GLY A 106 12.67 1.33 3.37
N MET A 107 12.52 2.59 3.73
CA MET A 107 11.46 3.13 4.59
C MET A 107 11.47 2.60 6.02
N THR A 108 12.56 2.01 6.49
CA THR A 108 12.72 1.59 7.88
C THR A 108 13.34 2.72 8.72
N TRP A 109 13.17 2.65 10.02
CA TRP A 109 13.72 3.65 10.96
C TRP A 109 15.26 3.69 10.97
N THR A 110 15.93 2.64 10.51
CA THR A 110 17.39 2.55 10.38
C THR A 110 17.93 3.18 9.10
N ASP A 111 17.07 3.48 8.12
CA ASP A 111 17.51 4.07 6.86
C ASP A 111 17.91 5.54 7.06
N ALA A 112 19.05 5.91 6.51
CA ALA A 112 19.53 7.29 6.56
C ALA A 112 18.81 8.19 5.53
N SER A 113 18.29 7.61 4.45
CA SER A 113 17.64 8.34 3.37
C SER A 113 16.66 7.44 2.60
N PRO A 114 15.49 7.97 2.16
CA PRO A 114 14.60 7.25 1.25
C PRO A 114 15.18 7.03 -0.15
N ALA A 115 16.43 7.48 -0.42
CA ALA A 115 17.05 7.40 -1.75
C ALA A 115 17.30 5.96 -2.25
N ASN A 116 17.38 5.00 -1.34
CA ASN A 116 17.69 3.60 -1.64
C ASN A 116 16.48 2.66 -1.54
N ASN A 117 15.27 3.21 -1.56
CA ASN A 117 14.07 2.39 -1.53
C ASN A 117 13.94 1.56 -2.81
N GLY A 118 13.51 0.31 -2.65
CA GLY A 118 13.03 -0.52 -3.73
C GLY A 118 11.51 -0.50 -3.87
N GLY A 119 11.01 -1.05 -4.97
CA GLY A 119 9.58 -1.17 -5.25
C GLY A 119 8.98 -2.46 -4.70
N ASN A 120 9.80 -3.50 -4.51
CA ASN A 120 9.37 -4.82 -4.03
C ASN A 120 8.21 -5.44 -4.84
N CYS A 121 8.20 -5.21 -6.13
CA CYS A 121 7.07 -5.52 -7.00
C CYS A 121 6.81 -7.03 -7.10
N TYR A 122 7.87 -7.84 -7.04
CA TYR A 122 7.77 -9.30 -7.10
C TYR A 122 7.05 -9.92 -5.89
N ASN A 123 7.00 -9.24 -4.75
CA ASN A 123 6.18 -9.73 -3.62
C ASN A 123 4.68 -9.80 -3.92
N CYS A 124 4.23 -9.08 -4.92
CA CYS A 124 2.81 -9.03 -5.29
C CYS A 124 2.55 -9.51 -6.72
N HIS A 125 3.52 -9.39 -7.63
CA HIS A 125 3.34 -9.61 -9.07
C HIS A 125 4.38 -10.59 -9.63
N GLN A 126 3.95 -11.50 -10.48
CA GLN A 126 4.84 -12.10 -11.46
C GLN A 126 5.21 -11.03 -12.50
N ILE A 127 6.50 -10.86 -12.81
CA ILE A 127 6.97 -9.89 -13.80
C ILE A 127 7.80 -10.60 -14.87
N SER A 128 8.96 -11.14 -14.55
CA SER A 128 9.80 -11.93 -15.45
C SER A 128 9.58 -13.43 -15.22
N LYS A 129 9.70 -14.23 -16.29
CA LYS A 129 9.70 -15.70 -16.18
C LYS A 129 10.97 -16.24 -15.52
N ALA A 130 12.06 -15.48 -15.54
CA ALA A 130 13.31 -15.89 -14.91
C ALA A 130 13.20 -15.90 -13.36
N GLU A 131 12.31 -15.07 -12.79
CA GLU A 131 12.04 -15.05 -11.37
C GLU A 131 10.92 -16.01 -11.02
N ILE A 132 11.26 -17.04 -10.26
CA ILE A 132 10.31 -18.09 -9.84
C ILE A 132 9.63 -17.80 -8.50
N SER A 133 10.17 -16.85 -7.72
CA SER A 133 9.63 -16.46 -6.42
C SER A 133 8.89 -15.14 -6.54
N TYR A 134 7.58 -15.21 -6.63
CA TYR A 134 6.71 -14.04 -6.72
C TYR A 134 5.37 -14.25 -6.01
N GLY A 135 4.76 -13.13 -5.57
CA GLY A 135 3.41 -13.14 -5.00
C GLY A 135 2.33 -13.09 -6.06
N THR A 136 1.12 -13.46 -5.65
CA THR A 136 -0.08 -13.50 -6.50
C THR A 136 -1.18 -12.54 -6.03
N ILE A 137 -0.85 -11.60 -5.14
CA ILE A 137 -1.79 -10.57 -4.64
C ILE A 137 -2.21 -9.65 -5.77
N GLY A 138 -1.25 -9.27 -6.64
CA GLY A 138 -1.49 -8.50 -7.84
C GLY A 138 -1.57 -9.39 -9.10
N PRO A 139 -2.12 -8.87 -10.21
CA PRO A 139 -2.13 -9.60 -11.47
C PRO A 139 -0.71 -9.80 -12.02
N SER A 140 -0.51 -10.83 -12.84
CA SER A 140 0.75 -10.99 -13.57
C SER A 140 1.02 -9.79 -14.47
N LEU A 141 2.23 -9.28 -14.41
CA LEU A 141 2.75 -8.21 -15.27
C LEU A 141 3.66 -8.76 -16.39
N TYR A 142 3.77 -10.09 -16.50
CA TYR A 142 4.51 -10.71 -17.58
C TYR A 142 3.92 -10.29 -18.93
N GLN A 143 4.78 -9.89 -19.85
CA GLN A 143 4.42 -9.31 -21.17
C GLN A 143 3.47 -8.10 -21.06
N TYR A 144 3.59 -7.30 -20.01
CA TYR A 144 2.66 -6.22 -19.70
C TYR A 144 2.45 -5.25 -20.88
N GLY A 145 3.53 -4.73 -21.46
CA GLY A 145 3.48 -3.84 -22.64
C GLY A 145 3.03 -4.59 -23.88
N LYS A 146 3.60 -5.77 -24.13
CA LYS A 146 3.30 -6.59 -25.32
C LYS A 146 1.82 -6.98 -25.42
N LEU A 147 1.23 -7.46 -24.31
CA LEU A 147 -0.19 -7.84 -24.27
C LEU A 147 -1.14 -6.65 -24.40
N ARG A 148 -0.66 -5.43 -24.18
CA ARG A 148 -1.42 -4.18 -24.35
C ARG A 148 -1.13 -3.47 -25.67
N GLY A 149 -0.40 -4.14 -26.59
CA GLY A 149 -0.09 -3.61 -27.91
C GLY A 149 0.92 -2.47 -27.93
N VAL A 150 1.70 -2.30 -26.85
CA VAL A 150 2.75 -1.27 -26.81
C VAL A 150 3.98 -1.76 -27.57
N THR A 151 4.08 -1.35 -28.82
CA THR A 151 5.26 -1.61 -29.68
C THR A 151 6.28 -0.48 -29.62
N ASN A 152 5.83 0.74 -29.38
CA ASN A 152 6.65 1.91 -29.12
C ASN A 152 5.95 2.78 -28.06
N PRO A 153 6.50 2.87 -26.84
CA PRO A 153 5.90 3.68 -25.77
C PRO A 153 5.79 5.18 -26.08
N GLY A 154 6.63 5.70 -27.00
CA GLY A 154 6.58 7.09 -27.46
C GLY A 154 5.51 7.36 -28.53
N ASP A 155 4.85 6.34 -29.03
CA ASP A 155 3.82 6.48 -30.05
C ASP A 155 2.50 6.97 -29.42
N PRO A 156 1.76 7.88 -30.09
CA PRO A 156 0.44 8.32 -29.64
C PRO A 156 -0.55 7.18 -29.36
N SER A 157 -0.47 6.07 -30.11
CA SER A 157 -1.29 4.88 -29.87
C SER A 157 -1.07 4.22 -28.52
N SER A 158 0.12 4.40 -27.91
CA SER A 158 0.49 3.87 -26.61
C SER A 158 0.15 4.82 -25.44
N ALA A 159 -0.19 6.09 -25.73
CA ALA A 159 -0.31 7.15 -24.73
C ALA A 159 -1.26 6.78 -23.57
N ALA A 160 -2.40 6.18 -23.87
CA ALA A 160 -3.38 5.79 -22.85
C ALA A 160 -2.80 4.76 -21.86
N ILE A 161 -2.07 3.76 -22.35
CA ILE A 161 -1.43 2.73 -21.53
C ILE A 161 -0.27 3.32 -20.72
N VAL A 162 0.54 4.18 -21.34
CA VAL A 162 1.65 4.86 -20.68
C VAL A 162 1.14 5.72 -19.51
N GLN A 163 0.12 6.55 -19.74
CA GLN A 163 -0.47 7.40 -18.72
C GLN A 163 -1.13 6.57 -17.61
N TYR A 164 -1.91 5.54 -17.95
CA TYR A 164 -2.52 4.64 -16.97
C TYR A 164 -1.45 3.99 -16.07
N THR A 165 -0.38 3.46 -16.68
CA THR A 165 0.69 2.77 -15.93
C THR A 165 1.42 3.73 -14.99
N TRP A 166 1.75 4.93 -15.48
CA TRP A 166 2.34 5.98 -14.64
C TRP A 166 1.46 6.34 -13.45
N GLY A 167 0.20 6.65 -13.74
CA GLY A 167 -0.76 7.03 -12.70
C GLY A 167 -0.97 5.92 -11.67
N LYS A 168 -1.01 4.65 -12.12
CA LYS A 168 -1.14 3.48 -11.25
C LYS A 168 0.06 3.30 -10.32
N LEU A 169 1.28 3.55 -10.81
CA LEU A 169 2.50 3.56 -10.01
C LEU A 169 2.54 4.77 -9.07
N TRP A 170 2.11 5.94 -9.55
CA TRP A 170 2.10 7.14 -8.74
C TRP A 170 1.13 7.04 -7.56
N ASN A 171 -0.15 6.79 -7.85
CA ASN A 171 -1.19 6.60 -6.83
C ASN A 171 -2.21 5.56 -7.29
N SER A 172 -2.04 4.34 -6.84
CA SER A 172 -2.88 3.20 -7.22
C SER A 172 -4.36 3.39 -6.91
N LYS A 173 -4.69 4.21 -5.90
CA LYS A 173 -6.07 4.53 -5.50
C LYS A 173 -6.80 5.42 -6.49
N ALA A 174 -6.11 6.06 -7.44
CA ALA A 174 -6.74 6.79 -8.53
C ALA A 174 -7.55 5.90 -9.50
N TYR A 175 -7.31 4.60 -9.48
CA TYR A 175 -7.96 3.63 -10.39
C TYR A 175 -8.68 2.49 -9.65
N ALA A 176 -8.56 2.43 -8.36
CA ALA A 176 -9.29 1.53 -7.49
C ALA A 176 -9.16 2.04 -6.04
N ALA A 177 -10.24 2.56 -5.49
CA ALA A 177 -10.27 3.26 -4.21
C ALA A 177 -9.58 2.50 -3.06
N CYS A 178 -9.80 1.19 -2.98
CA CYS A 178 -9.24 0.32 -1.95
C CYS A 178 -8.07 -0.55 -2.46
N SER A 179 -7.32 -0.05 -3.45
CA SER A 179 -6.13 -0.75 -3.91
C SER A 179 -5.12 -0.93 -2.79
N ASN A 180 -4.62 -2.17 -2.61
CA ASN A 180 -3.53 -2.50 -1.71
C ASN A 180 -2.14 -2.26 -2.32
N MET A 181 -2.07 -1.97 -3.63
CA MET A 181 -0.81 -1.60 -4.27
C MET A 181 -0.27 -0.30 -3.67
N PRO A 182 1.02 -0.24 -3.30
CA PRO A 182 1.61 0.97 -2.75
C PRO A 182 1.45 2.18 -3.66
N ARG A 183 1.35 3.37 -3.07
CA ARG A 183 1.23 4.66 -3.76
C ARG A 183 2.63 5.26 -3.92
N PHE A 184 3.46 4.66 -4.76
CA PHE A 184 4.90 4.88 -4.80
C PHE A 184 5.30 6.35 -4.97
N GLY A 185 4.71 7.06 -5.93
CA GLY A 185 5.00 8.48 -6.14
C GLY A 185 4.33 9.37 -5.09
N HIS A 186 3.05 9.16 -4.79
CA HIS A 186 2.28 9.98 -3.85
C HIS A 186 2.87 9.95 -2.43
N ALA A 187 3.29 8.79 -1.96
CA ALA A 187 3.87 8.62 -0.64
C ALA A 187 5.39 8.90 -0.59
N GLY A 188 6.00 9.31 -1.71
CA GLY A 188 7.44 9.57 -1.79
C GLY A 188 8.30 8.32 -1.58
N LEU A 189 7.75 7.11 -1.82
CA LEU A 189 8.49 5.85 -1.67
C LEU A 189 9.54 5.72 -2.77
N LEU A 190 9.19 6.10 -4.00
CA LEU A 190 10.07 6.12 -5.15
C LEU A 190 10.12 7.52 -5.73
N LYS A 191 11.30 7.92 -6.21
CA LYS A 191 11.52 9.17 -6.95
C LYS A 191 11.01 9.05 -8.38
N GLU A 192 10.79 10.18 -9.04
CA GLU A 192 10.33 10.23 -10.43
C GLU A 192 11.21 9.39 -11.37
N GLN A 193 12.55 9.51 -11.27
CA GLN A 193 13.46 8.69 -12.08
C GLN A 193 13.26 7.19 -11.85
N GLN A 194 13.10 6.77 -10.60
CA GLN A 194 12.87 5.37 -10.27
C GLN A 194 11.54 4.85 -10.84
N LEU A 195 10.50 5.71 -10.86
CA LEU A 195 9.23 5.38 -11.51
C LEU A 195 9.41 5.25 -13.04
N ARG A 196 10.20 6.14 -13.67
CA ARG A 196 10.55 6.03 -15.10
C ARG A 196 11.26 4.71 -15.42
N ASP A 197 12.15 4.27 -14.55
CA ASP A 197 12.89 3.02 -14.71
C ASP A 197 11.95 1.80 -14.63
N ILE A 198 11.00 1.81 -13.69
CA ILE A 198 9.95 0.78 -13.60
C ILE A 198 9.02 0.83 -14.81
N MET A 199 8.67 2.02 -15.29
CA MET A 199 7.89 2.19 -16.52
C MET A 199 8.60 1.55 -17.72
N ALA A 200 9.92 1.75 -17.83
CA ALA A 200 10.73 1.11 -18.88
C ALA A 200 10.74 -0.41 -18.72
N LEU A 201 10.88 -0.93 -17.49
CA LEU A 201 10.78 -2.39 -17.25
C LEU A 201 9.46 -2.96 -17.80
N LEU A 202 8.35 -2.29 -17.57
CA LEU A 202 7.02 -2.78 -17.93
C LEU A 202 6.64 -2.55 -19.40
N LEU A 203 7.14 -1.48 -20.01
CA LEU A 203 6.63 -1.01 -21.31
C LEU A 203 7.67 -0.99 -22.43
N ASP A 204 8.98 -1.02 -22.16
CA ASP A 204 10.00 -1.08 -23.21
C ASP A 204 9.92 -2.45 -23.91
N PRO A 205 9.74 -2.51 -25.23
CA PRO A 205 9.77 -3.77 -25.97
C PRO A 205 11.08 -4.55 -25.84
N LYS A 206 12.19 -3.88 -25.48
CA LYS A 206 13.50 -4.51 -25.24
C LYS A 206 13.64 -5.07 -23.83
N SER A 207 12.72 -4.75 -22.93
CA SER A 207 12.71 -5.31 -21.59
C SER A 207 12.47 -6.82 -21.62
N PRO A 208 13.15 -7.62 -20.79
CA PRO A 208 12.94 -9.08 -20.72
C PRO A 208 11.49 -9.44 -20.32
N VAL A 209 10.76 -8.51 -19.72
CA VAL A 209 9.35 -8.69 -19.39
C VAL A 209 8.48 -8.83 -20.63
N ASN A 210 8.86 -8.17 -21.74
CA ASN A 210 8.09 -8.13 -22.98
C ASN A 210 8.62 -9.06 -24.10
N GLN A 211 9.59 -9.91 -23.76
CA GLN A 211 10.18 -10.88 -24.71
C GLN A 211 9.34 -12.16 -24.82
#